data_3b4ec3868a36f7cce199f741ce8889b7
#
_entry.id   3b4ec3868a36f7cce199f741ce8889b7
#
_cell.length_a   1.000
_cell.length_b   1.000
_cell.length_c   1.000
_cell.angle_alpha   90.00
_cell.angle_beta   90.00
_cell.angle_gamma   90.00
#
_symmetry.space_group_name_H-M   'P 1'
#
loop_
_entity.id
_entity.type
_entity.pdbx_description
1 polymer ?
#
loop_
_entity_poly.entity_id
_entity_poly.type
_entity_poly.pdbx_seq_one_letter_code
_entity_poly.pdbx_strand_id
1 'polypeptide(L)'
;MAKSSAPARGAAQTRKPARWGLWLLAIIAAALGVAAYAFREPIRGYGGIAAAYSARVGCSCRYVAGRDLKDCKRDKVAGMELVTMVEDEETRSVTARFPLVAEATATYRKGYGCVLEPWEG
;
A
#
# COMPACT_ATOMS: atom_id res chain seq x y z
N MET A 1 -8.32 -27.83 59.90
CA MET A 1 -7.31 -28.10 58.85
C MET A 1 -7.94 -27.91 57.49
N ALA A 2 -7.72 -26.79 56.87
CA ALA A 2 -8.28 -26.47 55.55
C ALA A 2 -7.37 -27.07 54.47
N LYS A 3 -7.85 -28.05 53.69
CA LYS A 3 -7.22 -28.52 52.48
C LYS A 3 -7.46 -27.50 51.39
N SER A 4 -6.46 -26.71 51.07
CA SER A 4 -6.47 -25.83 49.93
C SER A 4 -6.38 -26.66 48.65
N SER A 5 -7.46 -26.87 47.96
CA SER A 5 -7.47 -27.42 46.62
C SER A 5 -7.09 -26.37 45.63
N ALA A 6 -5.87 -26.42 45.10
CA ALA A 6 -5.46 -25.58 44.00
C ALA A 6 -6.33 -25.86 42.77
N PRO A 7 -6.88 -24.86 42.09
CA PRO A 7 -7.61 -25.09 40.85
C PRO A 7 -6.64 -25.63 39.78
N ALA A 8 -7.01 -26.75 39.21
CA ALA A 8 -6.32 -27.29 38.06
C ALA A 8 -6.34 -26.25 36.94
N ARG A 9 -5.17 -25.74 36.54
CA ARG A 9 -5.02 -24.92 35.35
C ARG A 9 -5.40 -25.79 34.16
N GLY A 10 -6.59 -25.52 33.62
CA GLY A 10 -7.03 -26.16 32.39
C GLY A 10 -5.97 -25.92 31.30
N ALA A 11 -5.40 -27.00 30.81
CA ALA A 11 -4.53 -26.97 29.66
C ALA A 11 -5.27 -26.20 28.53
N ALA A 12 -4.63 -25.20 27.96
CA ALA A 12 -5.16 -24.52 26.79
C ALA A 12 -5.34 -25.58 25.69
N GLN A 13 -6.57 -26.04 25.51
CA GLN A 13 -6.90 -26.90 24.39
C GLN A 13 -6.72 -26.11 23.12
N THR A 14 -5.66 -26.38 22.40
CA THR A 14 -5.54 -26.01 21.00
C THR A 14 -6.66 -26.71 20.25
N ARG A 15 -7.80 -26.07 20.16
CA ARG A 15 -8.91 -26.56 19.35
C ARG A 15 -8.41 -26.60 17.91
N LYS A 16 -8.23 -27.81 17.38
CA LYS A 16 -8.06 -27.99 15.93
C LYS A 16 -9.23 -27.25 15.28
N PRO A 17 -8.97 -26.33 14.34
CA PRO A 17 -10.07 -25.64 13.67
C PRO A 17 -10.98 -26.70 13.10
N ALA A 18 -12.26 -26.64 13.45
CA ALA A 18 -13.24 -27.54 12.89
C ALA A 18 -13.18 -27.45 11.37
N ARG A 19 -13.31 -28.55 10.65
CA ARG A 19 -13.31 -28.58 9.18
C ARG A 19 -14.23 -27.53 8.58
N TRP A 20 -15.26 -27.18 9.27
CA TRP A 20 -16.20 -26.12 8.92
C TRP A 20 -15.56 -24.73 8.91
N GLY A 21 -14.68 -24.41 9.85
CA GLY A 21 -13.90 -23.18 9.86
C GLY A 21 -12.99 -23.06 8.63
N LEU A 22 -12.38 -24.14 8.21
CA LEU A 22 -11.55 -24.16 6.99
C LEU A 22 -12.40 -23.93 5.72
N TRP A 23 -13.59 -24.52 5.65
CA TRP A 23 -14.53 -24.29 4.55
C TRP A 23 -15.01 -22.84 4.49
N LEU A 24 -15.32 -22.23 5.64
CA LEU A 24 -15.68 -20.82 5.71
C LEU A 24 -14.53 -19.91 5.23
N LEU A 25 -13.31 -20.18 5.67
CA LEU A 25 -12.13 -19.45 5.21
C LEU A 25 -11.93 -19.58 3.70
N ALA A 26 -12.10 -20.78 3.15
CA ALA A 26 -11.99 -21.03 1.72
C ALA A 26 -13.06 -20.27 0.92
N ILE A 27 -14.29 -20.25 1.39
CA ILE A 27 -15.39 -19.51 0.77
C ILE A 27 -15.13 -18.00 0.80
N ILE A 28 -14.69 -17.47 1.94
CA ILE A 28 -14.35 -16.05 2.10
C ILE A 28 -13.17 -15.68 1.16
N ALA A 29 -12.13 -16.50 1.12
CA ALA A 29 -10.98 -16.29 0.22
C ALA A 29 -11.40 -16.31 -1.24
N ALA A 30 -12.26 -17.24 -1.64
CA ALA A 30 -12.80 -17.31 -2.99
C ALA A 30 -13.65 -16.09 -3.33
N ALA A 31 -14.52 -15.65 -2.43
CA ALA A 31 -15.35 -14.47 -2.61
C ALA A 31 -14.50 -13.19 -2.74
N LEU A 32 -13.47 -13.02 -1.92
CA LEU A 32 -12.53 -11.90 -2.01
C LEU A 32 -11.74 -11.94 -3.33
N GLY A 33 -11.32 -13.11 -3.78
CA GLY A 33 -10.62 -13.27 -5.06
C GLY A 33 -11.50 -12.90 -6.25
N VAL A 34 -12.76 -13.33 -6.25
CA VAL A 34 -13.73 -12.97 -7.29
C VAL A 34 -14.03 -11.48 -7.28
N ALA A 35 -14.22 -10.89 -6.10
CA ALA A 35 -14.43 -9.45 -5.97
C ALA A 35 -13.22 -8.64 -6.46
N ALA A 36 -12.01 -9.03 -6.09
CA ALA A 36 -10.78 -8.38 -6.55
C ALA A 36 -10.63 -8.46 -8.08
N TYR A 37 -10.98 -9.59 -8.67
CA TYR A 37 -10.96 -9.76 -10.12
C TYR A 37 -12.03 -8.91 -10.82
N ALA A 38 -13.27 -8.88 -10.30
CA ALA A 38 -14.38 -8.11 -10.86
C ALA A 38 -14.11 -6.60 -10.79
N PHE A 39 -13.48 -6.13 -9.70
CA PHE A 39 -13.16 -4.71 -9.47
C PHE A 39 -11.73 -4.32 -9.86
N ARG A 40 -11.03 -5.17 -10.60
CA ARG A 40 -9.62 -4.90 -10.97
C ARG A 40 -9.42 -3.60 -11.73
N GLU A 41 -10.35 -3.25 -12.63
CA GLU A 41 -10.25 -2.04 -13.44
C GLU A 41 -10.33 -0.76 -12.58
N PRO A 42 -11.36 -0.57 -11.73
CA PRO A 42 -11.40 0.59 -10.85
C PRO A 42 -10.26 0.62 -9.83
N ILE A 43 -9.82 -0.54 -9.33
CA ILE A 43 -8.68 -0.62 -8.40
C ILE A 43 -7.38 -0.16 -9.08
N ARG A 44 -7.12 -0.61 -10.31
CA ARG A 44 -5.96 -0.17 -11.09
C ARG A 44 -6.04 1.31 -11.46
N GLY A 45 -7.22 1.77 -11.85
CA GLY A 45 -7.44 3.18 -12.15
C GLY A 45 -7.17 4.08 -10.95
N TYR A 46 -7.74 3.76 -9.79
CA TYR A 46 -7.50 4.50 -8.56
C TYR A 46 -6.03 4.43 -8.13
N GLY A 47 -5.43 3.26 -8.12
CA GLY A 47 -4.02 3.06 -7.76
C GLY A 47 -3.08 3.79 -8.72
N GLY A 48 -3.39 3.80 -10.01
CA GLY A 48 -2.63 4.53 -11.02
C GLY A 48 -2.67 6.05 -10.81
N ILE A 49 -3.84 6.60 -10.56
CA ILE A 49 -4.01 8.04 -10.26
C ILE A 49 -3.28 8.39 -8.96
N ALA A 50 -3.42 7.59 -7.92
CA ALA A 50 -2.75 7.81 -6.64
C ALA A 50 -1.23 7.78 -6.77
N ALA A 51 -0.69 6.81 -7.51
CA ALA A 51 0.74 6.70 -7.77
C ALA A 51 1.25 7.88 -8.61
N ALA A 52 0.57 8.22 -9.70
CA ALA A 52 0.94 9.33 -10.59
C ALA A 52 0.93 10.68 -9.87
N TYR A 53 -0.12 10.95 -9.11
CA TYR A 53 -0.22 12.16 -8.30
C TYR A 53 0.91 12.24 -7.27
N SER A 54 1.13 11.16 -6.52
CA SER A 54 2.17 11.11 -5.48
C SER A 54 3.58 11.26 -6.07
N ALA A 55 3.86 10.64 -7.23
CA ALA A 55 5.14 10.78 -7.92
C ALA A 55 5.39 12.23 -8.34
N ARG A 56 4.41 12.87 -8.95
CA ARG A 56 4.52 14.26 -9.42
C ARG A 56 4.67 15.25 -8.26
N VAL A 57 3.86 15.11 -7.23
CA VAL A 57 3.93 15.96 -6.03
C VAL A 57 5.24 15.75 -5.29
N GLY A 58 5.66 14.49 -5.07
CA GLY A 58 6.92 14.15 -4.42
C GLY A 58 8.12 14.68 -5.18
N CYS A 59 8.15 14.52 -6.50
CA CYS A 59 9.19 15.07 -7.37
C CYS A 59 9.25 16.60 -7.30
N SER A 60 8.11 17.28 -7.40
CA SER A 60 8.04 18.74 -7.32
C SER A 60 8.47 19.26 -5.96
N CYS A 61 8.04 18.62 -4.89
CA CYS A 61 8.46 18.94 -3.54
C CYS A 61 9.98 18.79 -3.34
N ARG A 62 10.56 17.72 -3.89
CA ARG A 62 11.99 17.41 -3.74
C ARG A 62 12.87 18.28 -4.63
N TYR A 63 12.57 18.37 -5.91
CA TYR A 63 13.47 18.97 -6.91
C TYR A 63 13.11 20.39 -7.31
N VAL A 64 11.87 20.81 -7.15
CA VAL A 64 11.45 22.20 -7.40
C VAL A 64 11.47 23.02 -6.13
N ALA A 65 10.83 22.54 -5.07
CA ALA A 65 10.80 23.22 -3.77
C ALA A 65 12.07 23.03 -2.95
N GLY A 66 12.94 22.08 -3.29
CA GLY A 66 14.21 21.84 -2.60
C GLY A 66 14.07 21.22 -1.21
N ARG A 67 12.93 20.62 -0.88
CA ARG A 67 12.69 19.95 0.39
C ARG A 67 13.22 18.52 0.37
N ASP A 68 13.48 17.98 1.55
CA ASP A 68 13.83 16.57 1.68
C ASP A 68 12.59 15.68 1.40
N LEU A 69 12.79 14.56 0.70
CA LEU A 69 11.71 13.62 0.37
C LEU A 69 10.99 13.12 1.62
N LYS A 70 11.71 12.96 2.72
CA LYS A 70 11.14 12.58 4.01
C LYS A 70 10.07 13.57 4.49
N ASP A 71 10.29 14.85 4.28
CA ASP A 71 9.31 15.89 4.60
C ASP A 71 8.15 15.88 3.60
N CYS A 72 8.46 15.67 2.32
CA CYS A 72 7.45 15.57 1.27
C CYS A 72 6.46 14.41 1.48
N LYS A 73 6.90 13.32 2.10
CA LYS A 73 6.04 12.19 2.44
C LYS A 73 4.95 12.52 3.47
N ARG A 74 5.12 13.59 4.23
CA ARG A 74 4.12 14.04 5.21
C ARG A 74 2.95 14.77 4.56
N ASP A 75 3.15 15.30 3.36
CA ASP A 75 2.15 16.08 2.63
C ASP A 75 1.19 15.20 1.79
N LYS A 76 1.08 13.92 2.14
CA LYS A 76 0.15 13.01 1.47
C LYS A 76 -1.30 13.41 1.69
N VAL A 77 -2.05 13.38 0.61
CA VAL A 77 -3.50 13.59 0.65
C VAL A 77 -4.19 12.35 1.21
N ALA A 78 -5.32 12.54 1.87
CA ALA A 78 -6.14 11.43 2.38
C ALA A 78 -6.45 10.40 1.26
N GLY A 79 -6.29 9.12 1.58
CA GLY A 79 -6.41 8.02 0.62
C GLY A 79 -5.10 7.60 -0.03
N MET A 80 -4.00 8.32 0.21
CA MET A 80 -2.67 8.00 -0.34
C MET A 80 -1.69 7.46 0.71
N GLU A 81 -2.18 7.04 1.85
CA GLU A 81 -1.37 6.55 2.97
C GLU A 81 -0.58 5.29 2.60
N LEU A 82 -1.13 4.48 1.70
CA LEU A 82 -0.48 3.25 1.23
C LEU A 82 0.57 3.48 0.14
N VAL A 83 0.64 4.67 -0.42
CA VAL A 83 1.62 4.97 -1.48
C VAL A 83 3.00 5.17 -0.86
N THR A 84 3.97 4.43 -1.37
CA THR A 84 5.38 4.60 -1.03
C THR A 84 6.10 5.40 -2.11
N MET A 85 7.03 6.25 -1.71
CA MET A 85 7.83 7.07 -2.63
C MET A 85 9.31 6.79 -2.42
N VAL A 86 10.04 6.65 -3.52
CA VAL A 86 11.48 6.47 -3.56
C VAL A 86 12.06 7.47 -4.54
N GLU A 87 13.16 8.13 -4.17
CA GLU A 87 13.87 9.04 -5.07
C GLU A 87 15.09 8.37 -5.70
N ASP A 88 15.39 8.81 -6.91
CA ASP A 88 16.65 8.55 -7.59
C ASP A 88 17.32 9.89 -7.90
N GLU A 89 18.39 10.18 -7.18
CA GLU A 89 19.11 11.46 -7.32
C GLU A 89 19.86 11.60 -8.65
N GLU A 90 20.30 10.50 -9.23
CA GLU A 90 21.03 10.52 -10.51
C GLU A 90 20.13 10.98 -11.65
N THR A 91 18.93 10.43 -11.71
CA THR A 91 17.93 10.78 -12.73
C THR A 91 17.03 11.95 -12.32
N ARG A 92 17.13 12.40 -11.06
CA ARG A 92 16.22 13.39 -10.45
C ARG A 92 14.77 13.00 -10.61
N SER A 93 14.46 11.78 -10.24
CA SER A 93 13.11 11.22 -10.34
C SER A 93 12.59 10.74 -9.01
N VAL A 94 11.28 10.70 -8.90
CA VAL A 94 10.56 10.09 -7.77
C VAL A 94 9.61 9.06 -8.32
N THR A 95 9.74 7.85 -7.84
CA THR A 95 8.83 6.74 -8.15
C THR A 95 7.89 6.54 -6.98
N ALA A 96 6.60 6.60 -7.24
CA ALA A 96 5.55 6.30 -6.29
C ALA A 96 4.89 4.98 -6.63
N ARG A 97 4.68 4.16 -5.63
CA ARG A 97 4.11 2.82 -5.79
C ARG A 97 2.89 2.66 -4.89
N PHE A 98 1.76 2.32 -5.49
CA PHE A 98 0.62 1.78 -4.78
C PHE A 98 0.79 0.26 -4.71
N PRO A 99 0.85 -0.36 -3.50
CA PRO A 99 1.23 -1.76 -3.37
C PRO A 99 0.40 -2.69 -4.25
N LEU A 100 1.06 -3.57 -5.02
CA LEU A 100 0.48 -4.60 -5.89
C LEU A 100 -0.45 -4.10 -7.01
N VAL A 101 -0.64 -2.79 -7.16
CA VAL A 101 -1.65 -2.23 -8.07
C VAL A 101 -1.00 -1.39 -9.17
N ALA A 102 -0.21 -0.38 -8.82
CA ALA A 102 0.32 0.57 -9.78
C ALA A 102 1.62 1.22 -9.31
N GLU A 103 2.39 1.68 -10.27
CA GLU A 103 3.61 2.43 -10.06
C GLU A 103 3.67 3.57 -11.07
N ALA A 104 4.19 4.71 -10.68
CA ALA A 104 4.40 5.85 -11.56
C ALA A 104 5.70 6.56 -11.18
N THR A 105 6.41 7.06 -12.18
CA THR A 105 7.65 7.81 -12.02
C THR A 105 7.50 9.19 -12.61
N ALA A 106 7.91 10.20 -11.85
CA ALA A 106 8.02 11.58 -12.31
C ALA A 106 9.48 12.00 -12.30
N THR A 107 9.96 12.55 -13.41
CA THR A 107 11.33 12.99 -13.59
C THR A 107 11.38 14.50 -13.71
N TYR A 108 12.28 15.14 -12.96
CA TYR A 108 12.53 16.57 -13.08
C TYR A 108 13.24 16.89 -14.40
N ARG A 109 12.67 17.83 -15.16
CA ARG A 109 13.26 18.36 -16.38
C ARG A 109 13.36 19.88 -16.29
N LYS A 110 14.56 20.40 -16.49
CA LYS A 110 14.82 21.83 -16.47
C LYS A 110 13.91 22.56 -17.45
N GLY A 111 13.17 23.56 -16.96
CA GLY A 111 12.23 24.33 -17.75
C GLY A 111 10.80 23.76 -17.80
N TYR A 112 10.61 22.49 -17.48
CA TYR A 112 9.31 21.82 -17.51
C TYR A 112 8.80 21.39 -16.13
N GLY A 113 9.67 21.38 -15.13
CA GLY A 113 9.36 20.83 -13.80
C GLY A 113 9.34 19.31 -13.80
N CYS A 114 8.50 18.70 -12.99
CA CYS A 114 8.38 17.25 -12.90
C CYS A 114 7.38 16.72 -13.92
N VAL A 115 7.87 15.87 -14.81
CA VAL A 115 7.09 15.24 -15.88
C VAL A 115 6.89 13.77 -15.56
N LEU A 116 5.65 13.30 -15.61
CA LEU A 116 5.34 11.89 -15.49
C LEU A 116 5.80 11.12 -16.72
N GLU A 117 6.33 9.93 -16.51
CA GLU A 117 6.57 9.00 -17.60
C GLU A 117 5.25 8.59 -18.26
N PRO A 118 5.28 8.28 -19.58
CA PRO A 118 4.09 7.81 -20.28
C PRO A 118 3.49 6.61 -19.58
N TRP A 119 2.19 6.62 -19.42
CA TRP A 119 1.48 5.50 -18.83
C TRP A 119 1.35 4.37 -19.86
N GLU A 120 2.00 3.27 -19.59
CA GLU A 120 1.83 2.03 -20.33
C GLU A 120 0.68 1.23 -19.69
N GLY A 121 -0.49 1.63 -20.07
CA GLY A 121 -1.73 1.27 -19.48
C GLY A 121 -2.27 -0.12 -19.52
#